data_76f63b4cfa2d91326496725ba4a2238e
#
_entry.id   76f63b4cfa2d91326496725ba4a2238e
#
_cell.length_a   1.000
_cell.length_b   1.000
_cell.length_c   1.000
_cell.angle_alpha   90.00
_cell.angle_beta   90.00
_cell.angle_gamma   90.00
#
_symmetry.space_group_name_H-M   'P 1'
#
loop_
_entity.id
_entity.type
_entity.pdbx_description
1 polymer ?
#
loop_
_entity_poly.entity_id
_entity_poly.type
_entity_poly.pdbx_seq_one_letter_code
_entity_poly.pdbx_strand_id
1 'polypeptide(L)'
;MARELTIRGRRAALGGVQATIQGLVEEVIRNRSGNARAIVIDGVAINLETLTQVKSGLDNGTPVLVRAFIVDGEFVAREIEDIDTSEDPPTMGRFVIKGSIDDIDHDDQGQPEILKLNGRDFVVSSMAITGEAPVEGSAVEIQGDIDDGVLLATNIESERESTENQGRIEFDVQGAITSIINDENGNVAGFAVDGNRLSLRTLTLFDGILERGMVVQVAGIVSEGQLLASRIKQKEESP
;
A
#
# COMPACT_ATOMS: atom_id res chain seq x y z
N MET A 1 5.26 35.49 3.97
CA MET A 1 5.52 34.60 2.82
C MET A 1 5.22 33.20 3.30
N ALA A 2 4.06 32.65 2.92
CA ALA A 2 3.68 31.26 3.22
C ALA A 2 4.44 30.34 2.25
N ARG A 3 5.22 29.43 2.78
CA ARG A 3 5.84 28.36 1.97
C ARG A 3 4.76 27.32 1.66
N GLU A 4 4.40 27.25 0.41
CA GLU A 4 3.54 26.19 -0.12
C GLU A 4 4.29 24.85 -0.01
N LEU A 5 3.87 24.00 0.92
CA LEU A 5 4.42 22.66 1.10
C LEU A 5 3.73 21.74 0.09
N THR A 6 4.37 21.53 -1.05
CA THR A 6 3.86 20.60 -2.06
C THR A 6 4.02 19.17 -1.55
N ILE A 7 2.94 18.60 -1.01
CA ILE A 7 2.87 17.23 -0.50
C ILE A 7 2.69 16.29 -1.70
N ARG A 8 3.77 15.95 -2.38
CA ARG A 8 3.78 14.90 -3.43
C ARG A 8 3.95 13.47 -2.87
N GLY A 9 4.28 13.30 -1.59
CA GLY A 9 4.53 12.00 -0.96
C GLY A 9 3.35 11.38 -0.18
N ARG A 10 2.15 11.98 -0.20
CA ARG A 10 1.03 11.52 0.66
C ARG A 10 0.01 10.57 0.01
N ARG A 11 0.04 10.34 -1.31
CA ARG A 11 -0.92 9.42 -1.95
C ARG A 11 -0.62 7.95 -1.70
N ALA A 12 0.63 7.56 -1.54
CA ALA A 12 1.02 6.16 -1.27
C ALA A 12 0.74 5.68 0.16
N ALA A 13 0.40 6.56 1.10
CA ALA A 13 0.11 6.19 2.50
C ALA A 13 -1.37 5.89 2.78
N LEU A 14 -2.27 6.10 1.80
CA LEU A 14 -3.71 5.95 1.95
C LEU A 14 -4.23 4.96 0.90
N GLY A 15 -4.11 3.65 1.17
CA GLY A 15 -4.80 2.62 0.40
C GLY A 15 -4.19 2.28 -0.97
N GLY A 16 -2.89 2.50 -1.19
CA GLY A 16 -2.20 2.05 -2.40
C GLY A 16 -2.09 0.52 -2.47
N VAL A 17 -2.20 -0.02 -3.68
CA VAL A 17 -1.95 -1.45 -3.95
C VAL A 17 -0.54 -1.79 -3.52
N GLN A 18 -0.40 -2.74 -2.58
CA GLN A 18 0.88 -3.16 -2.05
C GLN A 18 1.46 -4.27 -2.92
N ALA A 19 2.76 -4.19 -3.16
CA ALA A 19 3.51 -5.16 -3.94
C ALA A 19 4.72 -5.66 -3.16
N THR A 20 4.95 -6.96 -3.23
CA THR A 20 6.22 -7.59 -2.86
C THR A 20 6.75 -8.28 -4.10
N ILE A 21 7.95 -7.92 -4.54
CA ILE A 21 8.60 -8.46 -5.75
C ILE A 21 9.93 -9.08 -5.34
N GLN A 22 10.18 -10.29 -5.79
CA GLN A 22 11.41 -11.02 -5.55
C GLN A 22 12.03 -11.42 -6.88
N GLY A 23 13.33 -11.24 -7.03
CA GLY A 23 14.04 -11.66 -8.25
C GLY A 23 15.48 -11.18 -8.29
N LEU A 24 16.14 -11.39 -9.43
CA LEU A 24 17.48 -10.87 -9.69
C LEU A 24 17.40 -9.47 -10.30
N VAL A 25 18.23 -8.56 -9.81
CA VAL A 25 18.38 -7.25 -10.46
C VAL A 25 19.08 -7.42 -11.80
N GLU A 26 18.37 -7.19 -12.90
CA GLU A 26 18.96 -7.24 -14.26
C GLU A 26 19.70 -5.96 -14.57
N GLU A 27 19.12 -4.82 -14.23
CA GLU A 27 19.65 -3.51 -14.50
C GLU A 27 19.41 -2.54 -13.35
N VAL A 28 20.42 -1.70 -13.08
CA VAL A 28 20.28 -0.54 -12.18
C VAL A 28 20.34 0.73 -13.00
N ILE A 29 19.20 1.37 -13.18
CA ILE A 29 19.07 2.64 -13.91
C ILE A 29 19.52 3.79 -13.03
N ARG A 30 20.56 4.50 -13.45
CA ARG A 30 21.16 5.59 -12.67
C ARG A 30 20.91 6.95 -13.32
N ASN A 31 20.80 7.99 -12.50
CA ASN A 31 20.75 9.37 -12.99
C ASN A 31 22.16 9.89 -13.39
N ARG A 32 22.22 11.12 -13.90
CA ARG A 32 23.49 11.76 -14.31
C ARG A 32 24.50 11.93 -13.17
N SER A 33 24.05 11.90 -11.92
CA SER A 33 24.90 11.99 -10.72
C SER A 33 25.32 10.61 -10.19
N GLY A 34 24.98 9.52 -10.90
CA GLY A 34 25.32 8.14 -10.52
C GLY A 34 24.36 7.50 -9.51
N ASN A 35 23.35 8.22 -9.02
CA ASN A 35 22.39 7.67 -8.07
C ASN A 35 21.38 6.76 -8.78
N ALA A 36 21.07 5.60 -8.19
CA ALA A 36 20.04 4.71 -8.69
C ALA A 36 18.66 5.41 -8.67
N ARG A 37 17.93 5.30 -9.77
CA ARG A 37 16.57 5.82 -9.95
C ARG A 37 15.53 4.74 -10.15
N ALA A 38 15.93 3.61 -10.69
CA ALA A 38 15.09 2.44 -10.83
C ALA A 38 15.97 1.19 -10.87
N ILE A 39 15.37 0.05 -10.58
CA ILE A 39 15.92 -1.27 -10.86
C ILE A 39 14.98 -2.01 -11.79
N VAL A 40 15.51 -2.97 -12.54
CA VAL A 40 14.74 -3.87 -13.40
C VAL A 40 14.87 -5.29 -12.87
N ILE A 41 13.75 -5.99 -12.74
CA ILE A 41 13.65 -7.40 -12.36
C ILE A 41 12.79 -8.09 -13.42
N ASP A 42 13.35 -9.03 -14.17
CA ASP A 42 12.71 -9.75 -15.28
C ASP A 42 11.89 -8.81 -16.19
N GLY A 43 12.52 -7.72 -16.66
CA GLY A 43 11.89 -6.73 -17.54
C GLY A 43 10.94 -5.75 -16.84
N VAL A 44 10.61 -5.92 -15.56
CA VAL A 44 9.76 -5.00 -14.79
C VAL A 44 10.59 -3.90 -14.15
N ALA A 45 10.33 -2.65 -14.53
CA ALA A 45 10.96 -1.49 -13.90
C ALA A 45 10.30 -1.14 -12.57
N ILE A 46 11.11 -0.90 -11.54
CA ILE A 46 10.69 -0.50 -10.21
C ILE A 46 11.39 0.81 -9.86
N ASN A 47 10.64 1.88 -9.72
CA ASN A 47 11.15 3.21 -9.45
C ASN A 47 11.64 3.35 -8.01
N LEU A 48 12.75 4.08 -7.84
CA LEU A 48 13.33 4.41 -6.53
C LEU A 48 13.10 5.89 -6.24
N GLU A 49 12.52 6.17 -5.09
CA GLU A 49 12.35 7.54 -4.59
C GLU A 49 13.41 7.89 -3.54
N THR A 50 13.47 9.16 -3.15
CA THR A 50 14.41 9.66 -2.12
C THR A 50 14.25 8.96 -0.78
N LEU A 51 13.05 8.44 -0.47
CA LEU A 51 12.72 7.75 0.78
C LEU A 51 12.80 6.23 0.67
N THR A 52 13.17 5.67 -0.50
CA THR A 52 13.38 4.22 -0.64
C THR A 52 14.52 3.78 0.27
N GLN A 53 14.25 2.84 1.16
CA GLN A 53 15.25 2.25 2.02
C GLN A 53 15.95 1.13 1.28
N VAL A 54 17.24 1.29 1.03
CA VAL A 54 18.09 0.26 0.40
C VAL A 54 19.03 -0.27 1.46
N LYS A 55 18.86 -1.53 1.85
CA LYS A 55 19.65 -2.17 2.92
C LYS A 55 20.93 -2.83 2.42
N SER A 56 21.15 -2.84 1.11
CA SER A 56 22.27 -3.51 0.44
C SER A 56 22.78 -2.75 -0.76
N GLY A 57 23.91 -3.18 -1.32
CA GLY A 57 24.40 -2.69 -2.59
C GLY A 57 23.46 -3.12 -3.73
N LEU A 58 23.08 -2.18 -4.60
CA LEU A 58 22.31 -2.49 -5.80
C LEU A 58 23.27 -2.68 -6.98
N ASP A 59 23.54 -3.95 -7.30
CA ASP A 59 24.31 -4.33 -8.47
C ASP A 59 23.53 -5.33 -9.33
N ASN A 60 23.87 -5.43 -10.62
CA ASN A 60 23.26 -6.42 -11.49
C ASN A 60 23.60 -7.83 -11.01
N GLY A 61 22.61 -8.71 -11.03
CA GLY A 61 22.71 -10.07 -10.52
C GLY A 61 22.46 -10.22 -9.02
N THR A 62 22.23 -9.12 -8.30
CA THR A 62 21.89 -9.18 -6.87
C THR A 62 20.45 -9.71 -6.70
N PRO A 63 20.23 -10.78 -5.93
CA PRO A 63 18.90 -11.25 -5.59
C PRO A 63 18.30 -10.35 -4.52
N VAL A 64 17.12 -9.82 -4.79
CA VAL A 64 16.46 -8.83 -3.92
C VAL A 64 15.00 -9.16 -3.65
N LEU A 65 14.56 -8.74 -2.46
CA LEU A 65 13.16 -8.60 -2.09
C LEU A 65 12.81 -7.12 -2.07
N VAL A 66 11.85 -6.71 -2.89
CA VAL A 66 11.39 -5.34 -3.00
C VAL A 66 9.98 -5.22 -2.43
N ARG A 67 9.80 -4.38 -1.42
CA ARG A 67 8.47 -3.92 -0.97
C ARG A 67 8.16 -2.61 -1.67
N ALA A 68 7.08 -2.59 -2.42
CA ALA A 68 6.69 -1.47 -3.26
C ALA A 68 5.20 -1.14 -3.12
N PHE A 69 4.80 -0.03 -3.74
CA PHE A 69 3.41 0.29 -4.03
C PHE A 69 3.24 0.41 -5.54
N ILE A 70 2.03 0.16 -6.02
CA ILE A 70 1.64 0.53 -7.38
C ILE A 70 1.02 1.92 -7.32
N VAL A 71 1.56 2.85 -8.09
CA VAL A 71 1.09 4.24 -8.20
C VAL A 71 0.95 4.58 -9.67
N ASP A 72 -0.27 4.85 -10.12
CA ASP A 72 -0.57 5.19 -11.52
C ASP A 72 0.04 4.16 -12.52
N GLY A 73 -0.05 2.85 -12.19
CA GLY A 73 0.47 1.75 -13.01
C GLY A 73 1.98 1.46 -12.87
N GLU A 74 2.71 2.25 -12.10
CA GLU A 74 4.15 2.10 -11.89
C GLU A 74 4.47 1.52 -10.50
N PHE A 75 5.47 0.65 -10.42
CA PHE A 75 6.01 0.20 -9.14
C PHE A 75 6.93 1.25 -8.55
N VAL A 76 6.69 1.62 -7.29
CA VAL A 76 7.51 2.55 -6.52
C VAL A 76 8.02 1.84 -5.27
N ALA A 77 9.32 1.58 -5.22
CA ALA A 77 9.93 0.87 -4.11
C ALA A 77 9.92 1.69 -2.83
N ARG A 78 9.53 1.04 -1.73
CA ARG A 78 9.67 1.56 -0.37
C ARG A 78 10.91 1.00 0.31
N GLU A 79 11.18 -0.29 0.12
CA GLU A 79 12.28 -1.00 0.76
C GLU A 79 12.83 -2.06 -0.19
N ILE A 80 14.16 -2.21 -0.18
CA ILE A 80 14.88 -3.23 -0.93
C ILE A 80 15.83 -3.92 0.03
N GLU A 81 15.74 -5.23 0.11
CA GLU A 81 16.56 -6.11 0.94
C GLU A 81 17.22 -7.17 0.08
N ASP A 82 18.45 -7.58 0.43
CA ASP A 82 19.05 -8.78 -0.16
C ASP A 82 18.31 -10.03 0.31
N ILE A 83 18.20 -11.00 -0.59
CA ILE A 83 17.73 -12.34 -0.25
C ILE A 83 18.95 -13.20 0.01
N ASP A 84 18.98 -13.89 1.15
CA ASP A 84 19.96 -14.94 1.39
C ASP A 84 19.67 -16.12 0.45
N THR A 85 20.53 -16.30 -0.55
CA THR A 85 20.41 -17.33 -1.59
C THR A 85 21.26 -18.56 -1.31
N SER A 86 21.58 -18.83 -0.04
CA SER A 86 22.42 -19.95 0.35
C SER A 86 21.86 -21.33 -0.09
N GLU A 87 20.57 -21.42 -0.42
CA GLU A 87 19.95 -22.67 -0.85
C GLU A 87 19.52 -22.68 -2.32
N ASP A 88 18.88 -21.62 -2.86
CA ASP A 88 18.51 -21.53 -4.29
C ASP A 88 18.24 -20.07 -4.71
N PRO A 89 19.03 -19.48 -5.59
CA PRO A 89 18.73 -18.14 -6.10
C PRO A 89 17.45 -18.17 -6.93
N PRO A 90 16.60 -17.12 -6.83
CA PRO A 90 15.41 -17.03 -7.67
C PRO A 90 15.84 -16.99 -9.14
N THR A 91 15.39 -17.96 -9.93
CA THR A 91 15.65 -18.02 -11.38
C THR A 91 14.65 -17.23 -12.20
N MET A 92 13.52 -16.84 -11.61
CA MET A 92 12.46 -16.01 -12.18
C MET A 92 11.97 -15.02 -11.13
N GLY A 93 11.57 -13.85 -11.58
CA GLY A 93 10.90 -12.87 -10.74
C GLY A 93 9.55 -13.38 -10.27
N ARG A 94 9.22 -13.14 -9.02
CA ARG A 94 7.93 -13.48 -8.43
C ARG A 94 7.33 -12.26 -7.77
N PHE A 95 6.00 -12.23 -7.73
CA PHE A 95 5.32 -11.15 -7.05
C PHE A 95 4.16 -11.64 -6.17
N VAL A 96 3.86 -10.86 -5.16
CA VAL A 96 2.62 -10.92 -4.38
C VAL A 96 2.05 -9.50 -4.32
N ILE A 97 0.82 -9.33 -4.78
CA ILE A 97 0.13 -8.04 -4.82
C ILE A 97 -1.14 -8.11 -3.98
N LYS A 98 -1.37 -7.09 -3.16
CA LYS A 98 -2.61 -6.95 -2.39
C LYS A 98 -3.27 -5.63 -2.71
N GLY A 99 -4.53 -5.68 -3.10
CA GLY A 99 -5.28 -4.47 -3.41
C GLY A 99 -6.68 -4.75 -3.92
N SER A 100 -7.36 -3.70 -4.32
CA SER A 100 -8.69 -3.81 -4.94
C SER A 100 -8.55 -3.80 -6.46
N ILE A 101 -9.41 -4.58 -7.11
CA ILE A 101 -9.51 -4.63 -8.56
C ILE A 101 -10.19 -3.37 -9.06
N ASP A 102 -9.54 -2.65 -9.99
CA ASP A 102 -10.13 -1.48 -10.64
C ASP A 102 -11.01 -1.89 -11.84
N ASP A 103 -10.55 -2.92 -12.59
CA ASP A 103 -11.17 -3.33 -13.85
C ASP A 103 -10.80 -4.79 -14.17
N ILE A 104 -11.67 -5.48 -14.94
CA ILE A 104 -11.46 -6.86 -15.39
C ILE A 104 -11.78 -6.96 -16.87
N ASP A 105 -10.76 -7.28 -17.69
CA ASP A 105 -10.96 -7.68 -19.07
C ASP A 105 -11.25 -9.17 -19.14
N HIS A 106 -12.22 -9.56 -19.96
CA HIS A 106 -12.65 -10.94 -20.13
C HIS A 106 -12.36 -11.42 -21.55
N ASP A 107 -12.06 -12.71 -21.66
CA ASP A 107 -11.92 -13.38 -22.96
C ASP A 107 -13.30 -13.60 -23.65
N ASP A 108 -13.28 -14.16 -24.87
CA ASP A 108 -14.48 -14.48 -25.63
C ASP A 108 -15.42 -15.53 -24.94
N GLN A 109 -14.95 -16.20 -23.91
CA GLN A 109 -15.69 -17.17 -23.11
C GLN A 109 -16.23 -16.56 -21.79
N GLY A 110 -15.93 -15.27 -21.54
CA GLY A 110 -16.33 -14.55 -20.34
C GLY A 110 -15.47 -14.91 -19.11
N GLN A 111 -14.26 -15.48 -19.33
CA GLN A 111 -13.31 -15.71 -18.23
C GLN A 111 -12.40 -14.49 -18.07
N PRO A 112 -12.01 -14.13 -16.84
CA PRO A 112 -11.02 -13.09 -16.61
C PRO A 112 -9.70 -13.39 -17.34
N GLU A 113 -9.27 -12.45 -18.20
CA GLU A 113 -8.02 -12.52 -18.95
C GLU A 113 -6.97 -11.55 -18.37
N ILE A 114 -7.40 -10.34 -17.99
CA ILE A 114 -6.56 -9.32 -17.39
C ILE A 114 -7.28 -8.74 -16.18
N LEU A 115 -6.57 -8.65 -15.04
CA LEU A 115 -6.98 -7.86 -13.89
C LEU A 115 -6.19 -6.56 -13.85
N LYS A 116 -6.85 -5.46 -13.55
CA LYS A 116 -6.21 -4.16 -13.39
C LYS A 116 -6.27 -3.69 -11.95
N LEU A 117 -5.13 -3.37 -11.34
CA LEU A 117 -5.02 -2.83 -9.99
C LEU A 117 -4.18 -1.56 -10.02
N ASN A 118 -4.78 -0.45 -9.65
CA ASN A 118 -4.17 0.89 -9.65
C ASN A 118 -3.44 1.23 -10.97
N GLY A 119 -4.12 0.91 -12.09
CA GLY A 119 -3.63 1.15 -13.44
C GLY A 119 -2.57 0.16 -13.95
N ARG A 120 -2.25 -0.91 -13.20
CA ARG A 120 -1.32 -1.97 -13.62
C ARG A 120 -2.08 -3.21 -14.03
N ASP A 121 -1.69 -3.78 -15.17
CA ASP A 121 -2.27 -4.99 -15.73
C ASP A 121 -1.57 -6.25 -15.21
N PHE A 122 -2.37 -7.28 -14.91
CA PHE A 122 -1.95 -8.62 -14.51
C PHE A 122 -2.64 -9.63 -15.42
N VAL A 123 -1.89 -10.36 -16.20
CA VAL A 123 -2.40 -11.42 -17.08
C VAL A 123 -2.81 -12.62 -16.23
N VAL A 124 -4.02 -13.11 -16.39
CA VAL A 124 -4.57 -14.21 -15.60
C VAL A 124 -4.27 -15.55 -16.27
N SER A 125 -3.55 -16.42 -15.57
CA SER A 125 -3.39 -17.82 -16.02
C SER A 125 -4.74 -18.55 -15.93
N SER A 126 -5.01 -19.45 -16.86
CA SER A 126 -6.25 -20.23 -16.94
C SER A 126 -6.59 -21.06 -15.68
N MET A 127 -5.62 -21.28 -14.78
CA MET A 127 -5.79 -21.99 -13.51
C MET A 127 -5.55 -21.09 -12.28
N ALA A 128 -5.42 -19.79 -12.48
CA ALA A 128 -5.06 -18.87 -11.40
C ALA A 128 -6.18 -18.66 -10.37
N ILE A 129 -7.44 -18.80 -10.78
CA ILE A 129 -8.59 -18.49 -9.92
C ILE A 129 -8.95 -19.74 -9.13
N THR A 130 -8.69 -19.72 -7.81
CA THR A 130 -9.09 -20.78 -6.87
C THR A 130 -10.27 -20.27 -6.04
N GLY A 131 -11.49 -20.70 -6.40
CA GLY A 131 -12.72 -20.31 -5.68
C GLY A 131 -13.68 -19.49 -6.50
N GLU A 132 -14.24 -18.46 -5.89
CA GLU A 132 -15.19 -17.55 -6.53
C GLU A 132 -14.47 -16.59 -7.48
N ALA A 133 -15.03 -16.38 -8.67
CA ALA A 133 -14.44 -15.47 -9.64
C ALA A 133 -14.32 -14.04 -9.04
N PRO A 134 -13.19 -13.37 -9.23
CA PRO A 134 -13.02 -12.02 -8.75
C PRO A 134 -13.97 -11.07 -9.48
N VAL A 135 -14.43 -10.02 -8.78
CA VAL A 135 -15.27 -8.96 -9.35
C VAL A 135 -14.60 -7.60 -9.13
N GLU A 136 -14.98 -6.63 -9.97
CA GLU A 136 -14.50 -5.25 -9.79
C GLU A 136 -14.81 -4.71 -8.40
N GLY A 137 -13.85 -4.00 -7.81
CA GLY A 137 -13.94 -3.45 -6.46
C GLY A 137 -13.63 -4.46 -5.35
N SER A 138 -13.51 -5.78 -5.64
CA SER A 138 -13.13 -6.75 -4.61
C SER A 138 -11.66 -6.63 -4.25
N ALA A 139 -11.37 -6.85 -2.96
CA ALA A 139 -10.00 -6.98 -2.47
C ALA A 139 -9.45 -8.36 -2.80
N VAL A 140 -8.25 -8.40 -3.36
CA VAL A 140 -7.57 -9.63 -3.77
C VAL A 140 -6.13 -9.67 -3.32
N GLU A 141 -5.63 -10.89 -3.11
CA GLU A 141 -4.22 -11.21 -3.12
C GLU A 141 -3.92 -11.95 -4.43
N ILE A 142 -3.01 -11.39 -5.23
CA ILE A 142 -2.53 -11.97 -6.49
C ILE A 142 -1.10 -12.41 -6.30
N GLN A 143 -0.81 -13.67 -6.57
CA GLN A 143 0.54 -14.21 -6.60
C GLN A 143 0.87 -14.65 -8.03
N GLY A 144 2.12 -14.50 -8.42
CA GLY A 144 2.50 -14.87 -9.77
C GLY A 144 3.99 -14.73 -10.06
N ASP A 145 4.28 -14.97 -11.33
CA ASP A 145 5.63 -14.95 -11.90
C ASP A 145 5.76 -13.74 -12.83
N ILE A 146 7.00 -13.25 -12.97
CA ILE A 146 7.34 -12.20 -13.93
C ILE A 146 8.08 -12.86 -15.08
N ASP A 147 7.60 -12.66 -16.31
CA ASP A 147 8.20 -13.19 -17.52
C ASP A 147 8.31 -12.07 -18.56
N ASP A 148 9.53 -11.64 -18.87
CA ASP A 148 9.85 -10.59 -19.85
C ASP A 148 8.98 -9.32 -19.72
N GLY A 149 8.82 -8.85 -18.49
CA GLY A 149 8.04 -7.64 -18.16
C GLY A 149 6.54 -7.87 -18.01
N VAL A 150 6.05 -9.09 -18.26
CA VAL A 150 4.65 -9.49 -18.08
C VAL A 150 4.45 -10.02 -16.66
N LEU A 151 3.42 -9.54 -15.98
CA LEU A 151 3.00 -10.02 -14.67
C LEU A 151 1.94 -11.10 -14.86
N LEU A 152 2.35 -12.36 -14.74
CA LEU A 152 1.47 -13.53 -14.93
C LEU A 152 0.92 -13.98 -13.57
N ALA A 153 -0.36 -13.72 -13.30
CA ALA A 153 -1.05 -14.20 -12.12
C ALA A 153 -1.24 -15.72 -12.19
N THR A 154 -0.69 -16.44 -11.23
CA THR A 154 -0.78 -17.90 -11.12
C THR A 154 -1.67 -18.37 -9.97
N ASN A 155 -1.93 -17.49 -9.00
CA ASN A 155 -2.90 -17.68 -7.93
C ASN A 155 -3.59 -16.37 -7.61
N ILE A 156 -4.92 -16.38 -7.56
CA ILE A 156 -5.76 -15.24 -7.21
C ILE A 156 -6.70 -15.68 -6.10
N GLU A 157 -6.54 -15.08 -4.95
CA GLU A 157 -7.41 -15.29 -3.79
C GLU A 157 -8.21 -14.01 -3.57
N SER A 158 -9.54 -14.10 -3.72
CA SER A 158 -10.41 -13.04 -3.25
C SER A 158 -10.36 -13.05 -1.73
N GLU A 159 -9.89 -11.96 -1.12
CA GLU A 159 -10.06 -11.79 0.31
C GLU A 159 -11.57 -11.84 0.56
N ARG A 160 -12.05 -12.94 1.16
CA ARG A 160 -13.45 -13.00 1.61
C ARG A 160 -13.61 -11.89 2.61
N GLU A 161 -14.17 -10.79 2.16
CA GLU A 161 -14.65 -9.80 3.09
C GLU A 161 -15.67 -10.50 4.01
N SER A 162 -15.29 -10.65 5.27
CA SER A 162 -16.33 -10.60 6.28
C SER A 162 -17.14 -9.34 5.94
N THR A 163 -18.43 -9.46 5.72
CA THR A 163 -19.38 -8.44 5.25
C THR A 163 -19.36 -7.12 6.04
N GLU A 164 -18.40 -6.94 6.94
CA GLU A 164 -18.14 -5.74 7.74
C GLU A 164 -17.05 -4.80 7.19
N ASN A 165 -16.28 -5.18 6.15
CA ASN A 165 -15.10 -4.41 5.72
C ASN A 165 -15.15 -3.84 4.28
N GLN A 166 -16.29 -3.89 3.62
CA GLN A 166 -16.43 -3.29 2.28
C GLN A 166 -16.09 -1.79 2.31
N GLY A 167 -15.00 -1.40 1.68
CA GLY A 167 -14.62 0.01 1.48
C GLY A 167 -13.93 0.68 2.67
N ARG A 168 -13.38 -0.04 3.63
CA ARG A 168 -12.65 0.56 4.76
C ARG A 168 -11.22 0.94 4.34
N ILE A 169 -11.04 2.21 3.97
CA ILE A 169 -9.69 2.81 3.93
C ILE A 169 -9.25 2.99 5.38
N GLU A 170 -8.23 2.25 5.80
CA GLU A 170 -7.63 2.43 7.12
C GLU A 170 -6.66 3.60 7.13
N PHE A 171 -6.60 4.32 8.23
CA PHE A 171 -5.61 5.38 8.44
C PHE A 171 -4.92 5.23 9.79
N ASP A 172 -3.70 5.70 9.86
CA ASP A 172 -2.93 5.88 11.09
C ASP A 172 -2.32 7.29 11.06
N VAL A 173 -2.72 8.13 12.01
CA VAL A 173 -2.29 9.52 12.13
C VAL A 173 -1.68 9.73 13.50
N GLN A 174 -0.49 10.32 13.55
CA GLN A 174 0.14 10.74 14.80
C GLN A 174 0.33 12.24 14.80
N GLY A 175 0.01 12.90 15.92
CA GLY A 175 0.20 14.34 16.08
C GLY A 175 -0.47 14.88 17.33
N ALA A 176 -0.37 16.19 17.53
CA ALA A 176 -1.01 16.87 18.65
C ALA A 176 -2.49 17.16 18.36
N ILE A 177 -3.34 16.98 19.36
CA ILE A 177 -4.75 17.38 19.28
C ILE A 177 -4.82 18.91 19.21
N THR A 178 -5.31 19.43 18.09
CA THR A 178 -5.42 20.89 17.86
C THR A 178 -6.78 21.45 18.28
N SER A 179 -7.84 20.63 18.22
CA SER A 179 -9.18 21.02 18.68
C SER A 179 -9.99 19.79 19.12
N ILE A 180 -10.95 20.02 20.04
CA ILE A 180 -11.97 19.05 20.46
C ILE A 180 -13.31 19.53 19.91
N ILE A 181 -14.14 18.58 19.44
CA ILE A 181 -15.45 18.83 18.86
C ILE A 181 -16.46 18.10 19.73
N ASN A 182 -17.39 18.84 20.29
CA ASN A 182 -18.46 18.29 21.13
C ASN A 182 -19.78 18.20 20.36
N ASP A 183 -20.63 17.26 20.74
CA ASP A 183 -22.01 17.16 20.30
C ASP A 183 -22.91 18.18 21.04
N GLU A 184 -24.20 18.18 20.70
CA GLU A 184 -25.21 19.05 21.32
C GLU A 184 -25.39 18.80 22.82
N ASN A 185 -24.97 17.65 23.33
CA ASN A 185 -25.05 17.26 24.74
C ASN A 185 -23.74 17.55 25.51
N GLY A 186 -22.72 18.10 24.82
CA GLY A 186 -21.42 18.39 25.40
C GLY A 186 -20.44 17.20 25.44
N ASN A 187 -20.81 16.04 24.88
CA ASN A 187 -19.91 14.91 24.78
C ASN A 187 -18.94 15.10 23.60
N VAL A 188 -17.74 14.54 23.72
CA VAL A 188 -16.76 14.59 22.64
C VAL A 188 -17.23 13.75 21.47
N ALA A 189 -17.58 14.38 20.35
CA ALA A 189 -18.00 13.73 19.10
C ALA A 189 -16.82 13.55 18.11
N GLY A 190 -15.74 14.30 18.33
CA GLY A 190 -14.54 14.24 17.49
C GLY A 190 -13.44 15.17 17.96
N PHE A 191 -12.35 15.19 17.22
CA PHE A 191 -11.20 16.07 17.47
C PHE A 191 -10.41 16.26 16.18
N ALA A 192 -9.45 17.17 16.19
CA ALA A 192 -8.53 17.34 15.06
C ALA A 192 -7.09 17.09 15.51
N VAL A 193 -6.33 16.37 14.67
CA VAL A 193 -4.90 16.14 14.80
C VAL A 193 -4.20 16.78 13.61
N ASP A 194 -3.33 17.76 13.87
CA ASP A 194 -2.60 18.51 12.83
C ASP A 194 -3.50 19.04 11.70
N GLY A 195 -4.71 19.49 12.06
CA GLY A 195 -5.70 20.02 11.11
C GLY A 195 -6.59 18.98 10.44
N ASN A 196 -6.32 17.68 10.62
CA ASN A 196 -7.19 16.61 10.13
C ASN A 196 -8.32 16.35 11.12
N ARG A 197 -9.56 16.50 10.68
CA ARG A 197 -10.74 16.30 11.51
C ARG A 197 -11.07 14.81 11.58
N LEU A 198 -11.19 14.27 12.78
CA LEU A 198 -11.52 12.88 13.08
C LEU A 198 -12.83 12.84 13.88
N SER A 199 -13.74 11.95 13.51
CA SER A 199 -14.96 11.69 14.24
C SER A 199 -14.80 10.45 15.13
N LEU A 200 -15.38 10.49 16.34
CA LEU A 200 -15.42 9.33 17.24
C LEU A 200 -16.62 8.46 16.89
N ARG A 201 -16.42 7.13 16.99
CA ARG A 201 -17.47 6.15 16.90
C ARG A 201 -17.84 5.66 18.31
N THR A 202 -19.02 5.10 18.45
CA THR A 202 -19.50 4.50 19.73
C THR A 202 -18.55 3.44 20.27
N LEU A 203 -17.75 2.79 19.39
CA LEU A 203 -16.78 1.75 19.75
C LEU A 203 -15.32 2.23 19.65
N THR A 204 -15.07 3.54 19.67
CA THR A 204 -13.69 4.04 19.69
C THR A 204 -13.01 3.66 21.00
N LEU A 205 -11.92 2.89 20.92
CA LEU A 205 -11.15 2.47 22.08
C LEU A 205 -10.20 3.59 22.51
N PHE A 206 -10.48 4.19 23.65
CA PHE A 206 -9.59 5.15 24.31
C PHE A 206 -9.77 5.04 25.84
N ASP A 207 -8.65 4.93 26.54
CA ASP A 207 -8.62 4.91 28.00
C ASP A 207 -8.02 6.24 28.48
N GLY A 208 -8.89 7.22 28.74
CA GLY A 208 -8.48 8.54 29.18
C GLY A 208 -9.43 9.67 28.76
N ILE A 209 -8.98 10.89 28.98
CA ILE A 209 -9.68 12.12 28.59
C ILE A 209 -8.89 12.78 27.46
N LEU A 210 -9.56 13.09 26.34
CA LEU A 210 -8.93 13.78 25.22
C LEU A 210 -8.77 15.27 25.56
N GLU A 211 -7.55 15.76 25.49
CA GLU A 211 -7.23 17.16 25.79
C GLU A 211 -6.47 17.81 24.62
N ARG A 212 -6.70 19.11 24.44
CA ARG A 212 -5.96 19.89 23.46
C ARG A 212 -4.47 19.94 23.81
N GLY A 213 -3.59 19.70 22.84
CA GLY A 213 -2.15 19.64 23.03
C GLY A 213 -1.63 18.23 23.32
N MET A 214 -2.51 17.26 23.65
CA MET A 214 -2.11 15.86 23.84
C MET A 214 -1.58 15.28 22.52
N VAL A 215 -0.42 14.63 22.56
CA VAL A 215 0.13 13.89 21.42
C VAL A 215 -0.49 12.51 21.39
N VAL A 216 -1.14 12.17 20.28
CA VAL A 216 -1.84 10.89 20.09
C VAL A 216 -1.45 10.22 18.79
N GLN A 217 -1.56 8.89 18.78
CA GLN A 217 -1.61 8.07 17.58
C GLN A 217 -3.04 7.58 17.43
N VAL A 218 -3.64 7.82 16.27
CA VAL A 218 -5.03 7.48 15.99
C VAL A 218 -5.09 6.58 14.78
N ALA A 219 -5.60 5.37 14.97
CA ALA A 219 -5.94 4.45 13.89
C ALA A 219 -7.45 4.44 13.68
N GLY A 220 -7.88 4.31 12.45
CA GLY A 220 -9.30 4.32 12.11
C GLY A 220 -9.57 4.00 10.65
N ILE A 221 -10.77 4.34 10.21
CA ILE A 221 -11.22 4.10 8.84
C ILE A 221 -11.73 5.39 8.22
N VAL A 222 -11.63 5.48 6.89
CA VAL A 222 -12.33 6.50 6.10
C VAL A 222 -13.66 5.93 5.64
N SER A 223 -14.75 6.61 5.94
CA SER A 223 -16.08 6.24 5.47
C SER A 223 -16.78 7.51 4.99
N GLU A 224 -17.32 7.48 3.78
CA GLU A 224 -18.04 8.62 3.18
C GLU A 224 -17.22 9.93 3.22
N GLY A 225 -15.90 9.84 3.05
CA GLY A 225 -14.98 10.99 3.11
C GLY A 225 -14.69 11.52 4.51
N GLN A 226 -15.15 10.85 5.57
CA GLN A 226 -14.87 11.18 6.97
C GLN A 226 -13.86 10.23 7.58
N LEU A 227 -12.94 10.77 8.39
CA LEU A 227 -11.99 9.99 9.18
C LEU A 227 -12.70 9.56 10.48
N LEU A 228 -12.95 8.26 10.63
CA LEU A 228 -13.60 7.68 11.80
C LEU A 228 -12.56 6.96 12.67
N ALA A 229 -12.25 7.51 13.84
CA ALA A 229 -11.31 6.90 14.77
C ALA A 229 -11.87 5.60 15.35
N SER A 230 -11.07 4.53 15.36
CA SER A 230 -11.38 3.27 16.01
C SER A 230 -10.52 2.99 17.24
N ARG A 231 -9.30 3.54 17.26
CA ARG A 231 -8.36 3.43 18.39
C ARG A 231 -7.55 4.70 18.53
N ILE A 232 -7.39 5.15 19.76
CA ILE A 232 -6.55 6.28 20.11
C ILE A 232 -5.55 5.80 21.16
N LYS A 233 -4.27 6.12 20.97
CA LYS A 233 -3.22 5.87 21.95
C LYS A 233 -2.54 7.19 22.27
N GLN A 234 -2.45 7.54 23.54
CA GLN A 234 -1.60 8.63 23.99
C GLN A 234 -0.13 8.25 23.81
N LYS A 235 0.66 9.17 23.28
CA LYS A 235 2.13 9.07 23.24
C LYS A 235 2.69 9.94 24.34
N GLU A 236 3.51 9.36 25.18
CA GLU A 236 4.31 10.15 26.12
C GLU A 236 5.37 10.93 25.31
N GLU A 237 5.48 12.23 25.58
CA GLU A 237 6.62 13.00 25.08
C GLU A 237 7.86 12.38 25.74
N SER A 238 8.73 11.76 24.92
CA SER A 238 10.06 11.40 25.41
C SER A 238 10.82 12.68 25.74
N PRO A 239 11.42 12.78 26.94
CA PRO A 239 12.13 13.96 27.40
C PRO A 239 13.35 14.30 26.55
#